data_99e5c1a116a1a0d1bdbae285f3f9d9a0
#
_entry.id   99e5c1a116a1a0d1bdbae285f3f9d9a0
#
_cell.length_a   1.000
_cell.length_b   1.000
_cell.length_c   1.000
_cell.angle_alpha   90.00
_cell.angle_beta   90.00
_cell.angle_gamma   90.00
#
_symmetry.space_group_name_H-M   'P 1'
#
loop_
_entity.id
_entity.type
_entity.pdbx_description
1 polymer ?
#
loop_
_entity_poly.entity_id
_entity_poly.type
_entity_poly.pdbx_seq_one_letter_code
_entity_poly.pdbx_strand_id
1 'polypeptide(L)'
;MIARALIAGTSLLVLASVSAPALGQGTPASTRKVDVTPYLGIDQVVMVPLKGDGDVVTYTNLTAGVTVEVQTRRLNAAADVQYMHSFGWGHATDSDVLSGIANAGYKLTPELTLQAGGIASRVRTDGYSGAAAIDNRFTSQIWGGYIGPSYATKVGDLDIKASYRLGYARVDDDVDVNVPGAAIANGSFAQSWSHDLNGSVGFAPGTILPVGLTASAGYSREDASQLDQRFEDVWGRVDAIMPVSPTVALLGGIGYEDIEISQRAPLLDEDGVPIIRNGRYVTDKSSPRELYYDFGDLIWDVGVLWRPNRRTSLKATVGERYGGMSYQGQFTWQGRNSSIGIAVFDGIESFGRMITADAAAFTGTNLIVPRNPFTGDLTGCAFSPTGGGECFNDALAGITGANFRYRGVAGQYSTRRGPWGFGLGGGYSNRKFITPTTQSVLISGTRDQNWYGNGTVTYAFNDRDSLDTAVYINYFDASGARADVLNYGAFTSYFRGLTRKLTASASLGVDAAKADDFDTLINAMGQVGLRYSF
;
A
#
# COMPACT_ATOMS: atom_id res chain seq x y z
N MET A 1 16.93 28.10 23.28
CA MET A 1 15.67 27.34 23.36
C MET A 1 15.07 26.97 21.99
N ILE A 2 15.70 27.31 20.87
CA ILE A 2 15.17 27.09 19.50
C ILE A 2 15.71 25.81 18.85
N ALA A 3 16.80 25.23 19.36
CA ALA A 3 17.47 24.06 18.77
C ALA A 3 16.82 22.68 19.11
N ARG A 4 15.84 22.63 20.03
CA ARG A 4 15.24 21.35 20.48
C ARG A 4 14.08 20.80 19.63
N ALA A 5 13.67 21.49 18.60
CA ALA A 5 12.53 21.08 17.76
C ALA A 5 12.91 20.31 16.48
N LEU A 6 14.21 20.09 16.22
CA LEU A 6 14.71 19.54 14.96
C LEU A 6 14.91 18.02 14.96
N ILE A 7 14.51 17.30 16.03
CA ILE A 7 14.90 15.90 16.22
C ILE A 7 13.70 14.97 16.27
N ALA A 8 12.97 14.91 15.21
CA ALA A 8 12.07 13.78 14.99
C ALA A 8 12.10 13.43 13.51
N GLY A 9 12.87 12.42 13.17
CA GLY A 9 12.73 11.76 11.88
C GLY A 9 13.94 11.84 10.96
N THR A 10 15.00 11.15 11.29
CA THR A 10 16.02 10.78 10.33
C THR A 10 16.33 9.30 10.48
N SER A 11 15.54 8.50 9.84
CA SER A 11 15.91 7.13 9.45
C SER A 11 14.89 6.77 8.38
N LEU A 12 15.17 7.21 7.15
CA LEU A 12 14.47 6.73 5.96
C LEU A 12 15.43 5.84 5.24
N LEU A 13 15.37 4.62 5.57
CA LEU A 13 15.87 3.55 4.74
C LEU A 13 14.76 2.55 4.58
N VAL A 14 14.51 2.22 3.34
CA VAL A 14 13.43 1.35 2.87
C VAL A 14 12.05 1.92 3.19
N LEU A 15 11.25 2.08 2.22
CA LEU A 15 9.82 2.40 2.13
C LEU A 15 8.89 1.97 3.30
N ALA A 16 9.42 1.83 4.46
CA ALA A 16 8.70 1.92 5.69
C ALA A 16 9.12 3.24 6.31
N SER A 17 8.49 4.34 5.90
CA SER A 17 8.42 5.48 6.78
C SER A 17 7.81 4.99 8.08
N VAL A 18 8.67 4.58 9.02
CA VAL A 18 8.27 4.70 10.41
C VAL A 18 8.16 6.20 10.61
N SER A 19 7.08 6.78 10.09
CA SER A 19 6.53 7.96 10.70
C SER A 19 6.24 7.52 12.12
N ALA A 20 7.27 7.63 13.01
CA ALA A 20 6.95 7.69 14.42
C ALA A 20 5.81 8.69 14.47
N PRO A 21 4.63 8.33 15.00
CA PRO A 21 3.54 9.28 15.10
C PRO A 21 4.20 10.50 15.70
N ALA A 22 4.13 11.64 15.02
CA ALA A 22 4.47 12.90 15.63
C ALA A 22 3.51 12.98 16.79
N LEU A 23 3.99 12.52 17.95
CA LEU A 23 3.25 12.66 19.20
C LEU A 23 3.12 14.16 19.36
N GLY A 24 2.01 14.68 18.85
CA GLY A 24 1.63 16.06 18.97
C GLY A 24 1.73 16.40 20.44
N GLN A 25 2.79 17.13 20.77
CA GLN A 25 2.86 17.75 22.09
C GLN A 25 1.75 18.78 22.16
N GLY A 26 0.75 18.46 22.94
CA GLY A 26 -0.12 19.44 23.51
C GLY A 26 -1.47 19.64 22.84
N THR A 27 -2.38 18.79 23.21
CA THR A 27 -3.69 19.30 23.64
C THR A 27 -4.02 18.65 24.98
N PRO A 28 -4.33 19.41 26.02
CA PRO A 28 -4.80 18.85 27.28
C PRO A 28 -6.20 18.28 27.09
N ALA A 29 -6.49 17.19 27.76
CA ALA A 29 -7.70 16.41 27.72
C ALA A 29 -7.89 15.55 26.45
N SER A 30 -7.20 14.41 26.42
CA SER A 30 -7.63 13.31 25.58
C SER A 30 -8.98 12.82 26.09
N THR A 31 -10.06 13.28 25.53
CA THR A 31 -11.34 12.59 25.62
C THR A 31 -11.10 11.20 25.06
N ARG A 32 -11.19 10.18 25.92
CA ARG A 32 -11.16 8.78 25.51
C ARG A 32 -12.23 8.59 24.45
N LYS A 33 -11.82 8.35 23.21
CA LYS A 33 -12.74 8.01 22.12
C LYS A 33 -12.65 6.50 21.90
N VAL A 34 -13.77 5.84 21.97
CA VAL A 34 -13.92 4.43 21.62
C VAL A 34 -15.21 4.36 20.81
N ASP A 35 -15.07 4.14 19.54
CA ASP A 35 -16.17 3.98 18.58
C ASP A 35 -15.94 2.68 17.83
N VAL A 36 -16.88 1.74 17.98
CA VAL A 36 -16.87 0.46 17.28
C VAL A 36 -18.26 0.25 16.73
N THR A 37 -18.39 0.36 15.43
CA THR A 37 -19.68 0.33 14.73
C THR A 37 -19.73 -0.86 13.77
N PRO A 38 -20.24 -2.03 14.21
CA PRO A 38 -20.54 -3.12 13.30
C PRO A 38 -21.76 -2.77 12.44
N TYR A 39 -21.81 -3.33 11.24
CA TYR A 39 -22.94 -3.13 10.35
C TYR A 39 -23.21 -4.33 9.46
N LEU A 40 -24.46 -4.42 9.01
CA LEU A 40 -24.92 -5.33 7.97
C LEU A 40 -25.59 -4.53 6.86
N GLY A 41 -25.39 -4.94 5.62
CA GLY A 41 -25.96 -4.31 4.44
C GLY A 41 -26.55 -5.34 3.48
N ILE A 42 -27.55 -4.91 2.74
CA ILE A 42 -28.10 -5.61 1.59
C ILE A 42 -28.29 -4.61 0.46
N ASP A 43 -27.74 -4.92 -0.71
CA ASP A 43 -27.78 -4.04 -1.87
C ASP A 43 -28.18 -4.86 -3.10
N GLN A 44 -29.05 -4.29 -3.95
CA GLN A 44 -29.37 -4.83 -5.26
C GLN A 44 -28.67 -4.02 -6.32
N VAL A 45 -27.90 -4.69 -7.18
CA VAL A 45 -27.10 -4.10 -8.25
C VAL A 45 -27.61 -4.53 -9.61
N VAL A 46 -27.60 -3.60 -10.55
CA VAL A 46 -27.81 -3.84 -11.98
C VAL A 46 -26.64 -3.23 -12.74
N MET A 47 -26.07 -3.99 -13.64
CA MET A 47 -25.03 -3.58 -14.54
C MET A 47 -25.44 -3.76 -15.99
N VAL A 48 -25.23 -2.72 -16.79
CA VAL A 48 -25.59 -2.66 -18.20
C VAL A 48 -24.32 -2.37 -19.01
N PRO A 49 -23.87 -3.27 -19.89
CA PRO A 49 -22.82 -2.97 -20.82
C PRO A 49 -23.29 -1.91 -21.83
N LEU A 50 -22.57 -0.77 -21.91
CA LEU A 50 -22.82 0.28 -22.87
C LEU A 50 -21.99 0.09 -24.15
N LYS A 51 -20.84 -0.56 -24.03
CA LYS A 51 -19.93 -0.91 -25.12
C LYS A 51 -19.15 -2.17 -24.77
N GLY A 52 -18.97 -3.05 -25.76
CA GLY A 52 -18.40 -4.38 -25.63
C GLY A 52 -19.49 -5.45 -25.62
N ASP A 53 -19.08 -6.70 -25.76
CA ASP A 53 -19.99 -7.85 -25.70
C ASP A 53 -20.30 -8.20 -24.24
N GLY A 54 -21.57 -8.34 -23.91
CA GLY A 54 -22.01 -8.73 -22.60
C GLY A 54 -23.51 -8.59 -22.40
N ASP A 55 -24.06 -9.37 -21.47
CA ASP A 55 -25.45 -9.31 -21.06
C ASP A 55 -25.64 -8.35 -19.88
N VAL A 56 -26.87 -7.88 -19.69
CA VAL A 56 -27.26 -7.18 -18.47
C VAL A 56 -27.14 -8.15 -17.30
N VAL A 57 -26.37 -7.77 -16.29
CA VAL A 57 -26.09 -8.59 -15.11
C VAL A 57 -26.76 -7.95 -13.89
N THR A 58 -27.36 -8.79 -13.06
CA THR A 58 -27.92 -8.34 -11.78
C THR A 58 -27.49 -9.27 -10.66
N TYR A 59 -27.26 -8.72 -9.49
CA TYR A 59 -26.85 -9.47 -8.31
C TYR A 59 -27.24 -8.78 -7.01
N THR A 60 -27.32 -9.55 -5.95
CA THR A 60 -27.63 -9.06 -4.59
C THR A 60 -26.37 -9.18 -3.73
N ASN A 61 -25.91 -8.08 -3.18
CA ASN A 61 -24.79 -8.04 -2.25
C ASN A 61 -25.30 -8.14 -0.82
N LEU A 62 -24.74 -9.07 -0.04
CA LEU A 62 -24.82 -9.08 1.41
C LEU A 62 -23.49 -8.64 1.99
N THR A 63 -23.53 -7.59 2.79
CA THR A 63 -22.34 -6.99 3.38
C THR A 63 -22.37 -7.12 4.89
N ALA A 64 -21.25 -7.52 5.47
CA ALA A 64 -21.00 -7.44 6.91
C ALA A 64 -19.67 -6.71 7.14
N GLY A 65 -19.67 -5.71 8.02
CA GLY A 65 -18.45 -4.95 8.24
C GLY A 65 -18.37 -4.31 9.63
N VAL A 66 -17.22 -3.73 9.91
CA VAL A 66 -16.96 -3.00 11.15
C VAL A 66 -16.07 -1.81 10.90
N THR A 67 -16.46 -0.67 11.44
CA THR A 67 -15.61 0.51 11.53
C THR A 67 -15.18 0.68 12.98
N VAL A 68 -13.88 0.87 13.21
CA VAL A 68 -13.28 1.01 14.54
C VAL A 68 -12.46 2.29 14.61
N GLU A 69 -12.68 3.09 15.63
CA GLU A 69 -11.82 4.21 15.99
C GLU A 69 -11.62 4.23 17.50
N VAL A 70 -10.40 3.91 17.93
CA VAL A 70 -10.04 3.88 19.34
C VAL A 70 -8.87 4.81 19.59
N GLN A 71 -9.07 5.78 20.47
CA GLN A 71 -8.03 6.66 20.96
C GLN A 71 -8.05 6.65 22.49
N THR A 72 -7.02 6.08 23.08
CA THR A 72 -6.82 6.07 24.52
C THR A 72 -5.38 6.50 24.85
N ARG A 73 -5.02 6.54 26.14
CA ARG A 73 -3.63 6.83 26.55
C ARG A 73 -2.63 5.78 26.09
N ARG A 74 -3.05 4.52 25.91
CA ARG A 74 -2.17 3.38 25.58
C ARG A 74 -2.48 2.76 24.22
N LEU A 75 -3.73 2.79 23.79
CA LEU A 75 -4.17 2.16 22.53
C LEU A 75 -4.64 3.24 21.56
N ASN A 76 -4.07 3.23 20.38
CA ASN A 76 -4.53 3.95 19.21
C ASN A 76 -4.81 2.92 18.12
N ALA A 77 -6.04 2.85 17.63
CA ALA A 77 -6.41 1.88 16.61
C ALA A 77 -7.47 2.47 15.68
N ALA A 78 -7.38 2.12 14.41
CA ALA A 78 -8.39 2.39 13.40
C ALA A 78 -8.54 1.16 12.51
N ALA A 79 -9.77 0.84 12.14
CA ALA A 79 -10.06 -0.20 11.16
C ALA A 79 -11.33 0.14 10.40
N ASP A 80 -11.34 -0.22 9.14
CA ASP A 80 -12.52 -0.26 8.28
C ASP A 80 -12.43 -1.52 7.45
N VAL A 81 -13.16 -2.56 7.85
CA VAL A 81 -13.11 -3.90 7.26
C VAL A 81 -14.51 -4.34 6.90
N GLN A 82 -14.64 -4.88 5.69
CA GLN A 82 -15.92 -5.31 5.12
C GLN A 82 -15.74 -6.64 4.39
N TYR A 83 -16.65 -7.58 4.67
CA TYR A 83 -16.89 -8.76 3.86
C TYR A 83 -18.18 -8.57 3.07
N MET A 84 -18.15 -8.88 1.78
CA MET A 84 -19.29 -8.82 0.90
C MET A 84 -19.41 -10.12 0.11
N HIS A 85 -20.59 -10.72 0.15
CA HIS A 85 -20.96 -11.85 -0.67
C HIS A 85 -21.99 -11.40 -1.71
N SER A 86 -21.72 -11.66 -2.98
CA SER A 86 -22.58 -11.30 -4.10
C SER A 86 -23.27 -12.55 -4.64
N PHE A 87 -24.60 -12.58 -4.56
CA PHE A 87 -25.44 -13.62 -5.18
C PHE A 87 -25.78 -13.21 -6.61
N GLY A 88 -25.24 -13.94 -7.57
CA GLY A 88 -25.52 -13.71 -8.99
C GLY A 88 -26.91 -14.18 -9.40
N TRP A 89 -27.56 -13.41 -10.27
CA TRP A 89 -28.85 -13.77 -10.87
C TRP A 89 -28.68 -13.96 -12.37
N GLY A 90 -29.30 -15.02 -12.91
CA GLY A 90 -29.24 -15.31 -14.35
C GLY A 90 -27.87 -15.81 -14.77
N HIS A 91 -27.11 -14.99 -15.51
CA HIS A 91 -25.76 -15.32 -15.99
C HIS A 91 -24.64 -14.81 -15.06
N ALA A 92 -24.98 -14.10 -13.98
CA ALA A 92 -24.00 -13.63 -13.01
C ALA A 92 -23.53 -14.79 -12.11
N THR A 93 -22.25 -14.81 -11.79
CA THR A 93 -21.64 -15.77 -10.86
C THR A 93 -21.59 -15.20 -9.44
N ASP A 94 -21.63 -16.08 -8.44
CA ASP A 94 -21.42 -15.67 -7.05
C ASP A 94 -19.97 -15.24 -6.83
N SER A 95 -19.77 -14.26 -5.96
CA SER A 95 -18.43 -13.79 -5.62
C SER A 95 -18.30 -13.36 -4.16
N ASP A 96 -17.10 -13.53 -3.63
CA ASP A 96 -16.73 -13.14 -2.27
C ASP A 96 -15.63 -12.08 -2.31
N VAL A 97 -15.77 -11.05 -1.46
CA VAL A 97 -14.77 -10.01 -1.31
C VAL A 97 -14.56 -9.68 0.15
N LEU A 98 -13.34 -9.79 0.62
CA LEU A 98 -12.93 -9.14 1.86
C LEU A 98 -12.07 -7.92 1.51
N SER A 99 -12.49 -6.76 1.96
CA SER A 99 -11.74 -5.52 1.75
C SER A 99 -11.63 -4.72 3.03
N GLY A 100 -10.48 -4.11 3.24
CA GLY A 100 -10.31 -3.23 4.40
C GLY A 100 -8.87 -2.98 4.77
N ILE A 101 -8.75 -2.05 5.69
CA ILE A 101 -7.49 -1.62 6.28
C ILE A 101 -7.68 -1.57 7.79
N ALA A 102 -6.67 -2.02 8.52
CA ALA A 102 -6.64 -1.93 9.97
C ALA A 102 -5.24 -1.55 10.46
N ASN A 103 -5.17 -0.72 11.49
CA ASN A 103 -3.92 -0.44 12.18
C ASN A 103 -4.16 -0.30 13.69
N ALA A 104 -3.16 -0.65 14.48
CA ALA A 104 -3.20 -0.51 15.93
C ALA A 104 -1.79 -0.27 16.49
N GLY A 105 -1.69 0.59 17.49
CA GLY A 105 -0.48 0.81 18.28
C GLY A 105 -0.81 0.77 19.76
N TYR A 106 -0.19 -0.15 20.50
CA TYR A 106 -0.36 -0.30 21.94
C TYR A 106 0.93 0.02 22.68
N LYS A 107 0.89 1.05 23.52
CA LYS A 107 2.02 1.44 24.37
C LYS A 107 2.12 0.51 25.57
N LEU A 108 3.13 -0.37 25.57
CA LEU A 108 3.46 -1.24 26.69
C LEU A 108 4.13 -0.45 27.81
N THR A 109 5.15 0.35 27.43
CA THR A 109 5.79 1.34 28.29
C THR A 109 5.85 2.68 27.55
N PRO A 110 6.31 3.79 28.17
CA PRO A 110 6.53 5.04 27.43
C PRO A 110 7.46 4.90 26.23
N GLU A 111 8.42 3.99 26.30
CA GLU A 111 9.47 3.76 25.30
C GLU A 111 9.11 2.64 24.30
N LEU A 112 8.28 1.66 24.71
CA LEU A 112 7.97 0.46 23.95
C LEU A 112 6.52 0.45 23.47
N THR A 113 6.33 0.42 22.16
CA THR A 113 5.02 0.33 21.51
C THR A 113 4.96 -0.96 20.68
N LEU A 114 3.93 -1.75 20.84
CA LEU A 114 3.59 -2.84 19.92
C LEU A 114 2.70 -2.27 18.82
N GLN A 115 3.08 -2.53 17.57
CA GLN A 115 2.35 -2.09 16.37
C GLN A 115 1.84 -3.31 15.61
N ALA A 116 0.66 -3.20 15.04
CA ALA A 116 0.09 -4.19 14.14
C ALA A 116 -0.78 -3.49 13.09
N GLY A 117 -0.87 -4.06 11.91
CA GLY A 117 -1.74 -3.56 10.87
C GLY A 117 -1.94 -4.58 9.77
N GLY A 118 -2.92 -4.32 8.92
CA GLY A 118 -3.22 -5.19 7.80
C GLY A 118 -4.06 -4.50 6.74
N ILE A 119 -3.98 -5.04 5.55
CA ILE A 119 -4.77 -4.69 4.37
C ILE A 119 -5.32 -5.96 3.74
N ALA A 120 -6.56 -5.91 3.33
CA ALA A 120 -7.18 -6.93 2.49
C ALA A 120 -7.85 -6.23 1.31
N SER A 121 -7.67 -6.76 0.10
CA SER A 121 -8.32 -6.23 -1.10
C SER A 121 -8.40 -7.30 -2.15
N ARG A 122 -9.35 -7.17 -3.04
CA ARG A 122 -9.38 -7.93 -4.28
C ARG A 122 -8.67 -7.13 -5.36
N VAL A 123 -7.89 -7.81 -6.17
CA VAL A 123 -7.11 -7.25 -7.28
C VAL A 123 -7.42 -8.03 -8.54
N ARG A 124 -7.37 -7.38 -9.67
CA ARG A 124 -7.53 -8.02 -10.97
C ARG A 124 -6.20 -8.51 -11.50
N THR A 125 -6.20 -9.72 -12.03
CA THR A 125 -4.98 -10.37 -12.53
C THR A 125 -4.74 -10.10 -14.01
N ASP A 126 -5.79 -9.80 -14.77
CA ASP A 126 -5.72 -9.56 -16.22
C ASP A 126 -5.58 -8.07 -16.60
N GLY A 127 -5.84 -7.16 -15.65
CA GLY A 127 -5.83 -5.72 -15.90
C GLY A 127 -6.92 -5.23 -16.88
N TYR A 128 -7.54 -6.15 -17.63
CA TYR A 128 -8.46 -5.85 -18.74
C TYR A 128 -9.93 -5.88 -18.35
N SER A 129 -10.33 -6.77 -17.45
CA SER A 129 -11.73 -6.82 -17.03
C SER A 129 -12.10 -5.53 -16.28
N GLY A 130 -13.03 -4.75 -16.82
CA GLY A 130 -13.59 -3.55 -16.19
C GLY A 130 -14.09 -3.82 -14.77
N ALA A 131 -14.30 -2.77 -13.95
CA ALA A 131 -14.73 -2.88 -12.54
C ALA A 131 -16.00 -3.72 -12.36
N ALA A 132 -16.70 -3.94 -13.42
CA ALA A 132 -17.95 -4.69 -13.48
C ALA A 132 -17.78 -6.21 -13.59
N ALA A 133 -16.60 -6.74 -13.82
CA ALA A 133 -16.44 -8.19 -13.89
C ALA A 133 -16.63 -8.78 -12.50
N ILE A 134 -17.80 -9.32 -12.24
CA ILE A 134 -18.12 -10.16 -11.08
C ILE A 134 -17.50 -11.55 -11.27
N ASP A 135 -16.87 -11.76 -12.42
CA ASP A 135 -16.23 -13.01 -12.75
C ASP A 135 -14.95 -13.17 -11.93
N ASN A 136 -14.98 -14.05 -10.94
CA ASN A 136 -13.85 -14.38 -10.06
C ASN A 136 -12.64 -14.91 -10.83
N ARG A 137 -12.81 -15.39 -12.07
CA ARG A 137 -11.71 -15.97 -12.87
C ARG A 137 -10.55 -15.04 -13.13
N PHE A 138 -10.75 -13.72 -13.03
CA PHE A 138 -9.74 -12.70 -13.29
C PHE A 138 -9.43 -11.83 -12.07
N THR A 139 -9.79 -12.30 -10.89
CA THR A 139 -9.55 -11.57 -9.65
C THR A 139 -8.80 -12.44 -8.64
N SER A 140 -7.93 -11.84 -7.87
CA SER A 140 -7.23 -12.48 -6.76
C SER A 140 -7.48 -11.72 -5.47
N GLN A 141 -7.74 -12.44 -4.39
CA GLN A 141 -7.83 -11.87 -3.07
C GLN A 141 -6.42 -11.73 -2.47
N ILE A 142 -6.03 -10.53 -2.11
CA ILE A 142 -4.76 -10.25 -1.44
C ILE A 142 -4.97 -9.98 0.05
N TRP A 143 -3.97 -10.41 0.82
CA TRP A 143 -3.87 -10.22 2.25
C TRP A 143 -2.46 -9.77 2.59
N GLY A 144 -2.34 -8.72 3.37
CA GLY A 144 -1.08 -8.27 3.90
C GLY A 144 -1.25 -7.86 5.35
N GLY A 145 -0.28 -8.18 6.18
CA GLY A 145 -0.33 -7.77 7.58
C GLY A 145 1.04 -7.79 8.22
N TYR A 146 1.16 -7.07 9.31
CA TYR A 146 2.38 -7.03 10.10
C TYR A 146 2.10 -6.90 11.58
N ILE A 147 3.07 -7.32 12.37
CA ILE A 147 3.12 -7.07 13.81
C ILE A 147 4.59 -6.88 14.24
N GLY A 148 4.82 -6.00 15.21
CA GLY A 148 6.17 -5.86 15.76
C GLY A 148 6.30 -4.77 16.82
N PRO A 149 7.33 -4.87 17.68
CA PRO A 149 7.67 -3.84 18.64
C PRO A 149 8.46 -2.69 18.00
N SER A 150 8.22 -1.50 18.51
CA SER A 150 9.01 -0.29 18.26
C SER A 150 9.44 0.31 19.59
N TYR A 151 10.73 0.46 19.77
CA TYR A 151 11.36 1.00 20.96
C TYR A 151 12.03 2.33 20.66
N ALA A 152 11.80 3.33 21.47
CA ALA A 152 12.44 4.63 21.34
C ALA A 152 12.69 5.21 22.74
N THR A 153 13.96 5.53 23.03
CA THR A 153 14.36 6.12 24.31
C THR A 153 15.45 7.16 24.12
N LYS A 154 15.69 7.91 25.17
CA LYS A 154 16.77 8.89 25.24
C LYS A 154 17.62 8.63 26.48
N VAL A 155 18.92 8.41 26.28
CA VAL A 155 19.89 8.17 27.34
C VAL A 155 20.93 9.30 27.30
N GLY A 156 20.85 10.23 28.24
CA GLY A 156 21.63 11.46 28.17
C GLY A 156 21.28 12.27 26.92
N ASP A 157 22.27 12.52 26.07
CA ASP A 157 22.11 13.22 24.78
C ASP A 157 21.87 12.28 23.59
N LEU A 158 21.91 10.96 23.83
CA LEU A 158 21.73 9.96 22.79
C LEU A 158 20.26 9.57 22.62
N ASP A 159 19.76 9.65 21.39
CA ASP A 159 18.49 9.10 20.97
C ASP A 159 18.72 7.67 20.45
N ILE A 160 18.08 6.69 21.06
CA ILE A 160 18.17 5.26 20.69
C ILE A 160 16.83 4.80 20.19
N LYS A 161 16.82 4.18 19.00
CA LYS A 161 15.61 3.60 18.41
C LYS A 161 15.90 2.20 17.91
N ALA A 162 14.94 1.31 18.08
CA ALA A 162 14.97 -0.02 17.50
C ALA A 162 13.54 -0.42 17.12
N SER A 163 13.39 -1.15 16.02
CA SER A 163 12.11 -1.70 15.61
C SER A 163 12.31 -3.06 14.95
N TYR A 164 11.38 -3.95 15.23
CA TYR A 164 11.27 -5.20 14.51
C TYR A 164 9.86 -5.32 13.94
N ARG A 165 9.74 -5.85 12.73
CA ARG A 165 8.46 -6.11 12.08
C ARG A 165 8.50 -7.50 11.47
N LEU A 166 7.49 -8.29 11.81
CA LEU A 166 7.16 -9.54 11.16
C LEU A 166 6.00 -9.27 10.21
N GLY A 167 6.20 -9.46 8.93
CA GLY A 167 5.20 -9.29 7.89
C GLY A 167 4.75 -10.64 7.32
N TYR A 168 3.51 -10.69 6.85
CA TYR A 168 2.95 -11.81 6.11
C TYR A 168 2.11 -11.26 4.96
N ALA A 169 2.33 -11.77 3.76
CA ALA A 169 1.52 -11.47 2.60
C ALA A 169 1.08 -12.77 1.92
N ARG A 170 -0.14 -12.78 1.39
CA ARG A 170 -0.74 -13.90 0.68
C ARG A 170 -1.63 -13.41 -0.44
N VAL A 171 -1.64 -14.18 -1.53
CA VAL A 171 -2.55 -14.05 -2.66
C VAL A 171 -3.29 -15.36 -2.81
N ASP A 172 -4.60 -15.29 -2.78
CA ASP A 172 -5.50 -16.40 -3.10
C ASP A 172 -6.04 -16.19 -4.52
N ASP A 173 -5.57 -17.02 -5.44
CA ASP A 173 -5.98 -17.01 -6.85
C ASP A 173 -7.06 -18.08 -7.06
N ASP A 174 -8.24 -17.65 -7.49
CA ASP A 174 -9.29 -18.53 -8.04
C ASP A 174 -9.14 -18.71 -9.57
N VAL A 175 -7.93 -18.46 -10.11
CA VAL A 175 -7.69 -18.51 -11.54
C VAL A 175 -7.73 -19.95 -12.02
N ASP A 176 -8.74 -20.28 -12.82
CA ASP A 176 -8.82 -21.55 -13.53
C ASP A 176 -7.81 -21.54 -14.70
N VAL A 177 -6.65 -22.17 -14.49
CA VAL A 177 -5.48 -22.17 -15.38
C VAL A 177 -5.73 -22.91 -16.72
N ASN A 178 -6.92 -23.40 -16.94
CA ASN A 178 -7.29 -24.17 -18.15
C ASN A 178 -7.77 -23.32 -19.32
N VAL A 179 -7.59 -21.99 -19.26
CA VAL A 179 -7.89 -21.12 -20.42
C VAL A 179 -6.72 -21.19 -21.40
N PRO A 180 -6.90 -21.79 -22.61
CA PRO A 180 -5.85 -21.80 -23.63
C PRO A 180 -5.50 -20.36 -24.01
N GLY A 181 -4.23 -19.98 -23.86
CA GLY A 181 -3.77 -18.63 -24.15
C GLY A 181 -3.67 -17.69 -22.95
N ALA A 182 -4.11 -18.10 -21.75
CA ALA A 182 -3.67 -17.44 -20.54
C ALA A 182 -2.14 -17.57 -20.50
N ALA A 183 -1.43 -16.47 -20.76
CA ALA A 183 0.01 -16.42 -20.55
C ALA A 183 0.21 -16.84 -19.09
N ILE A 184 0.83 -18.02 -18.91
CA ILE A 184 1.21 -18.50 -17.59
C ILE A 184 1.92 -17.33 -16.96
N ALA A 185 1.30 -16.73 -15.95
CA ALA A 185 1.91 -15.64 -15.24
C ALA A 185 3.16 -16.21 -14.58
N ASN A 186 4.27 -16.18 -15.31
CA ASN A 186 5.55 -16.66 -14.87
C ASN A 186 5.85 -15.97 -13.54
N GLY A 187 5.65 -16.68 -12.43
CA GLY A 187 5.92 -16.19 -11.12
C GLY A 187 4.74 -15.52 -10.41
N SER A 188 3.51 -16.04 -10.51
CA SER A 188 2.43 -15.58 -9.62
C SER A 188 2.86 -15.75 -8.17
N PHE A 189 2.77 -14.65 -7.41
CA PHE A 189 3.08 -14.65 -5.98
C PHE A 189 2.04 -15.50 -5.24
N ALA A 190 2.47 -16.31 -4.25
CA ALA A 190 1.57 -17.10 -3.43
C ALA A 190 1.48 -16.54 -2.00
N GLN A 191 2.58 -16.63 -1.30
CA GLN A 191 2.70 -16.10 0.07
C GLN A 191 4.17 -15.84 0.41
N SER A 192 4.39 -14.92 1.32
CA SER A 192 5.72 -14.68 1.89
C SER A 192 5.65 -14.30 3.36
N TRP A 193 6.75 -14.54 4.05
CA TRP A 193 7.05 -14.02 5.37
C TRP A 193 8.20 -13.04 5.27
N SER A 194 8.07 -11.85 5.84
CA SER A 194 9.12 -10.84 5.90
C SER A 194 9.52 -10.53 7.34
N HIS A 195 10.79 -10.28 7.54
CA HIS A 195 11.40 -9.87 8.80
C HIS A 195 12.20 -8.60 8.55
N ASP A 196 11.85 -7.51 9.23
CA ASP A 196 12.55 -6.23 9.14
C ASP A 196 13.01 -5.80 10.52
N LEU A 197 14.30 -5.73 10.72
CA LEU A 197 14.95 -5.25 11.94
C LEU A 197 15.72 -3.98 11.63
N ASN A 198 15.48 -2.93 12.41
CA ASN A 198 16.18 -1.66 12.26
C ASN A 198 16.60 -1.14 13.62
N GLY A 199 17.80 -0.59 13.71
CA GLY A 199 18.33 0.06 14.90
C GLY A 199 19.07 1.35 14.58
N SER A 200 19.00 2.31 15.47
CA SER A 200 19.79 3.55 15.33
C SER A 200 20.15 4.15 16.69
N VAL A 201 21.31 4.78 16.73
CA VAL A 201 21.78 5.59 17.84
C VAL A 201 22.37 6.88 17.30
N GLY A 202 22.00 8.01 17.88
CA GLY A 202 22.48 9.29 17.40
C GLY A 202 22.25 10.42 18.38
N PHE A 203 22.79 11.58 18.05
CA PHE A 203 22.60 12.81 18.81
C PHE A 203 22.28 13.99 17.89
N ALA A 204 21.59 14.94 18.44
CA ALA A 204 21.17 16.13 17.74
C ALA A 204 22.29 17.14 17.49
N PRO A 205 22.18 17.96 16.43
CA PRO A 205 23.03 19.12 16.26
C PRO A 205 22.99 20.03 17.50
N GLY A 206 24.18 20.47 17.94
CA GLY A 206 24.30 21.39 19.07
C GLY A 206 24.16 20.77 20.46
N THR A 207 24.09 19.45 20.57
CA THR A 207 24.13 18.74 21.85
C THR A 207 25.57 18.36 22.21
N ILE A 208 26.26 17.64 21.34
CA ILE A 208 27.65 17.21 21.51
C ILE A 208 28.54 17.96 20.52
N LEU A 209 28.10 18.03 19.26
CA LEU A 209 28.78 18.70 18.15
C LEU A 209 27.78 19.66 17.45
N PRO A 210 28.27 20.66 16.68
CA PRO A 210 27.40 21.51 15.86
C PRO A 210 26.66 20.71 14.77
N VAL A 211 27.15 19.52 14.43
CA VAL A 211 26.56 18.57 13.50
C VAL A 211 25.94 17.43 14.30
N GLY A 212 24.72 17.02 13.96
CA GLY A 212 24.10 15.82 14.49
C GLY A 212 24.59 14.60 13.72
N LEU A 213 24.90 13.51 14.42
CA LEU A 213 25.30 12.24 13.83
C LEU A 213 24.34 11.14 14.28
N THR A 214 24.05 10.22 13.36
CA THR A 214 23.26 9.01 13.62
C THR A 214 23.91 7.82 12.95
N ALA A 215 24.29 6.81 13.74
CA ALA A 215 24.65 5.49 13.23
C ALA A 215 23.40 4.61 13.21
N SER A 216 23.19 3.91 12.11
CA SER A 216 22.05 3.02 11.94
C SER A 216 22.44 1.74 11.21
N ALA A 217 21.73 0.66 11.51
CA ALA A 217 21.90 -0.62 10.85
C ALA A 217 20.53 -1.31 10.71
N GLY A 218 20.41 -2.17 9.73
CA GLY A 218 19.21 -2.93 9.49
C GLY A 218 19.48 -4.29 8.87
N TYR A 219 18.48 -5.15 9.02
CA TYR A 219 18.41 -6.45 8.40
C TYR A 219 16.98 -6.67 7.90
N SER A 220 16.86 -7.02 6.63
CA SER A 220 15.59 -7.41 6.02
C SER A 220 15.73 -8.79 5.40
N ARG A 221 14.73 -9.64 5.62
CA ARG A 221 14.64 -10.94 4.98
C ARG A 221 13.22 -11.24 4.59
N GLU A 222 13.04 -11.77 3.39
CA GLU A 222 11.79 -12.34 2.93
C GLU A 222 12.01 -13.76 2.43
N ASP A 223 11.17 -14.69 2.89
CA ASP A 223 11.07 -16.04 2.36
C ASP A 223 9.71 -16.19 1.66
N ALA A 224 9.72 -16.23 0.32
CA ALA A 224 8.54 -16.43 -0.51
C ALA A 224 8.40 -17.90 -0.92
N SER A 225 7.15 -18.40 -0.96
CA SER A 225 6.88 -19.81 -1.22
C SER A 225 7.14 -20.23 -2.67
N GLN A 226 7.06 -19.29 -3.62
CA GLN A 226 7.32 -19.57 -5.03
C GLN A 226 8.81 -19.80 -5.24
N LEU A 227 9.19 -21.00 -5.71
CA LEU A 227 10.57 -21.44 -5.90
C LEU A 227 11.46 -21.29 -4.65
N ASP A 228 10.88 -21.31 -3.46
CA ASP A 228 11.58 -21.02 -2.20
C ASP A 228 12.46 -19.75 -2.30
N GLN A 229 11.96 -18.72 -2.97
CA GLN A 229 12.71 -17.49 -3.18
C GLN A 229 13.04 -16.83 -1.85
N ARG A 230 14.29 -16.33 -1.74
CA ARG A 230 14.76 -15.60 -0.56
C ARG A 230 15.41 -14.29 -0.98
N PHE A 231 15.03 -13.25 -0.31
CA PHE A 231 15.69 -11.95 -0.30
C PHE A 231 16.33 -11.75 1.07
N GLU A 232 17.58 -11.32 1.09
CA GLU A 232 18.29 -10.89 2.31
C GLU A 232 18.99 -9.56 2.04
N ASP A 233 18.89 -8.63 2.98
CA ASP A 233 19.51 -7.31 2.94
C ASP A 233 20.08 -6.99 4.31
N VAL A 234 21.37 -6.67 4.36
CA VAL A 234 22.10 -6.23 5.55
C VAL A 234 22.74 -4.90 5.22
N TRP A 235 22.49 -3.90 6.03
CA TRP A 235 23.12 -2.61 5.83
C TRP A 235 23.51 -1.94 7.14
N GLY A 236 24.55 -1.09 7.05
CA GLY A 236 25.00 -0.21 8.12
C GLY A 236 25.46 1.12 7.56
N ARG A 237 25.06 2.23 8.22
CA ARG A 237 25.41 3.57 7.75
C ARG A 237 25.54 4.60 8.86
N VAL A 238 26.23 5.68 8.56
CA VAL A 238 26.32 6.88 9.39
C VAL A 238 25.79 8.07 8.60
N ASP A 239 24.85 8.78 9.21
CA ASP A 239 24.21 9.98 8.69
C ASP A 239 24.63 11.20 9.48
N ALA A 240 24.88 12.29 8.77
CA ALA A 240 25.19 13.61 9.32
C ALA A 240 24.11 14.61 8.96
N ILE A 241 23.72 15.46 9.91
CA ILE A 241 22.82 16.59 9.69
C ILE A 241 23.50 17.88 10.16
N MET A 242 23.65 18.84 9.25
CA MET A 242 24.28 20.12 9.50
C MET A 242 23.28 21.26 9.30
N PRO A 243 22.75 21.89 10.36
CA PRO A 243 21.91 23.06 10.24
C PRO A 243 22.68 24.24 9.65
N VAL A 244 22.23 24.76 8.51
CA VAL A 244 22.81 25.95 7.86
C VAL A 244 21.96 27.21 8.09
N SER A 245 20.71 27.01 8.48
CA SER A 245 19.80 28.08 8.92
C SER A 245 18.75 27.51 9.89
N PRO A 246 17.91 28.35 10.52
CA PRO A 246 16.82 27.87 11.38
C PRO A 246 15.80 26.95 10.70
N THR A 247 15.74 26.99 9.36
CA THR A 247 14.74 26.25 8.57
C THR A 247 15.37 25.24 7.61
N VAL A 248 16.68 25.26 7.41
CA VAL A 248 17.39 24.43 6.43
C VAL A 248 18.56 23.71 7.09
N ALA A 249 18.66 22.41 6.85
CA ALA A 249 19.86 21.62 7.16
C ALA A 249 20.32 20.85 5.93
N LEU A 250 21.62 20.71 5.77
CA LEU A 250 22.24 19.79 4.83
C LEU A 250 22.29 18.39 5.43
N LEU A 251 22.12 17.40 4.58
CA LEU A 251 22.17 15.98 4.92
C LEU A 251 23.34 15.33 4.17
N GLY A 252 23.99 14.37 4.79
CA GLY A 252 24.96 13.50 4.13
C GLY A 252 24.99 12.16 4.84
N GLY A 253 25.12 11.09 4.11
CA GLY A 253 25.19 9.74 4.64
C GLY A 253 26.18 8.88 3.85
N ILE A 254 26.84 7.96 4.54
CA ILE A 254 27.71 6.94 3.96
C ILE A 254 27.50 5.63 4.71
N GLY A 255 27.53 4.52 3.98
CA GLY A 255 27.34 3.20 4.55
C GLY A 255 27.78 2.09 3.60
N TYR A 256 27.50 0.88 4.01
CA TYR A 256 27.67 -0.33 3.22
C TYR A 256 26.35 -1.12 3.25
N GLU A 257 26.00 -1.71 2.12
CA GLU A 257 24.80 -2.53 1.98
C GLU A 257 25.15 -3.79 1.18
N ASP A 258 24.56 -4.90 1.62
CA ASP A 258 24.72 -6.22 1.02
C ASP A 258 23.34 -6.83 0.79
N ILE A 259 22.98 -7.06 -0.48
CA ILE A 259 21.67 -7.61 -0.89
C ILE A 259 21.90 -8.86 -1.70
N GLU A 260 21.35 -9.96 -1.21
CA GLU A 260 21.32 -11.24 -1.90
C GLU A 260 19.89 -11.66 -2.25
N ILE A 261 19.67 -12.11 -3.52
CA ILE A 261 18.42 -12.75 -3.91
C ILE A 261 18.71 -14.10 -4.52
N SER A 262 18.11 -15.14 -3.95
CA SER A 262 18.30 -16.53 -4.36
C SER A 262 16.98 -17.27 -4.46
N GLN A 263 16.94 -18.32 -5.28
CA GLN A 263 15.80 -19.22 -5.39
C GLN A 263 16.23 -20.64 -5.75
N ARG A 264 15.30 -21.61 -5.71
CA ARG A 264 15.49 -22.97 -6.21
C ARG A 264 15.01 -23.10 -7.64
N ALA A 265 15.46 -24.14 -8.33
CA ALA A 265 14.98 -24.47 -9.67
C ALA A 265 13.52 -24.97 -9.63
N PRO A 266 12.75 -24.78 -10.70
CA PRO A 266 11.49 -25.48 -10.89
C PRO A 266 11.73 -26.97 -11.14
N LEU A 267 10.81 -27.81 -10.71
CA LEU A 267 10.80 -29.21 -11.06
C LEU A 267 10.45 -29.35 -12.55
N LEU A 268 11.26 -30.10 -13.29
CA LEU A 268 11.07 -30.35 -14.72
C LEU A 268 10.37 -31.70 -14.94
N ASP A 269 9.61 -31.83 -16.03
CA ASP A 269 9.10 -33.09 -16.52
C ASP A 269 10.17 -33.87 -17.33
N GLU A 270 9.77 -34.99 -17.94
CA GLU A 270 10.66 -35.86 -18.74
C GLU A 270 11.19 -35.14 -20.01
N ASP A 271 10.48 -34.13 -20.51
CA ASP A 271 10.86 -33.32 -21.67
C ASP A 271 11.66 -32.07 -21.30
N GLY A 272 11.95 -31.87 -19.99
CA GLY A 272 12.69 -30.70 -19.49
C GLY A 272 11.85 -29.43 -19.37
N VAL A 273 10.52 -29.54 -19.39
CA VAL A 273 9.60 -28.42 -19.26
C VAL A 273 9.23 -28.23 -17.76
N PRO A 274 9.22 -27.00 -17.24
CA PRO A 274 8.82 -26.75 -15.87
C PRO A 274 7.39 -27.21 -15.57
N ILE A 275 7.22 -28.00 -14.52
CA ILE A 275 5.91 -28.46 -14.06
C ILE A 275 5.17 -27.31 -13.38
N ILE A 276 3.94 -27.07 -13.82
CA ILE A 276 3.04 -26.06 -13.26
C ILE A 276 1.86 -26.77 -12.60
N ARG A 277 1.52 -26.36 -11.38
CA ARG A 277 0.33 -26.78 -10.66
C ARG A 277 -0.38 -25.55 -10.09
N ASN A 278 -1.67 -25.44 -10.32
CA ASN A 278 -2.47 -24.29 -9.90
C ASN A 278 -1.84 -22.93 -10.31
N GLY A 279 -1.39 -22.82 -11.58
CA GLY A 279 -0.77 -21.62 -12.12
C GLY A 279 0.63 -21.28 -11.58
N ARG A 280 1.28 -22.19 -10.85
CA ARG A 280 2.56 -21.94 -10.17
C ARG A 280 3.58 -23.02 -10.49
N TYR A 281 4.85 -22.64 -10.56
CA TYR A 281 5.93 -23.61 -10.69
C TYR A 281 6.02 -24.50 -9.45
N VAL A 282 6.21 -25.80 -9.67
CA VAL A 282 6.54 -26.74 -8.59
C VAL A 282 8.04 -26.61 -8.29
N THR A 283 8.37 -26.30 -7.04
CA THR A 283 9.77 -26.15 -6.62
C THR A 283 10.46 -27.51 -6.57
N ASP A 284 11.62 -27.65 -7.21
CA ASP A 284 12.53 -28.76 -6.97
C ASP A 284 13.27 -28.54 -5.64
N LYS A 285 12.78 -29.21 -4.59
CA LYS A 285 13.38 -29.10 -3.24
C LYS A 285 14.77 -29.76 -3.14
N SER A 286 15.15 -30.57 -4.12
CA SER A 286 16.47 -31.20 -4.18
C SER A 286 17.52 -30.28 -4.84
N SER A 287 17.10 -29.31 -5.62
CA SER A 287 18.00 -28.35 -6.27
C SER A 287 18.68 -27.44 -5.23
N PRO A 288 19.94 -27.05 -5.45
CA PRO A 288 20.57 -26.01 -4.63
C PRO A 288 19.87 -24.67 -4.82
N ARG A 289 20.04 -23.74 -3.90
CA ARG A 289 19.67 -22.33 -4.13
C ARG A 289 20.65 -21.71 -5.09
N GLU A 290 20.14 -21.05 -6.12
CA GLU A 290 20.90 -20.27 -7.08
C GLU A 290 20.81 -18.79 -6.70
N LEU A 291 21.97 -18.16 -6.47
CA LEU A 291 22.07 -16.71 -6.28
C LEU A 291 22.01 -16.05 -7.65
N TYR A 292 21.06 -15.14 -7.87
CA TYR A 292 20.87 -14.46 -9.15
C TYR A 292 20.93 -12.93 -9.06
N TYR A 293 20.96 -12.39 -7.87
CA TYR A 293 21.26 -11.00 -7.60
C TYR A 293 22.15 -10.91 -6.38
N ASP A 294 23.24 -10.19 -6.53
CA ASP A 294 24.26 -9.95 -5.51
C ASP A 294 24.71 -8.51 -5.66
N PHE A 295 24.50 -7.72 -4.61
CA PHE A 295 24.94 -6.34 -4.51
C PHE A 295 25.60 -6.13 -3.17
N GLY A 296 26.92 -5.95 -3.16
CA GLY A 296 27.67 -5.63 -1.97
C GLY A 296 28.57 -4.43 -2.24
N ASP A 297 28.16 -3.20 -1.82
CA ASP A 297 28.92 -2.01 -2.14
C ASP A 297 28.70 -0.87 -1.11
N LEU A 298 29.55 0.14 -1.24
CA LEU A 298 29.39 1.39 -0.51
C LEU A 298 28.18 2.15 -1.05
N ILE A 299 27.40 2.67 -0.13
CA ILE A 299 26.26 3.54 -0.41
C ILE A 299 26.52 4.92 0.18
N TRP A 300 26.11 5.95 -0.54
CA TRP A 300 26.21 7.32 -0.06
C TRP A 300 25.07 8.18 -0.60
N ASP A 301 24.73 9.22 0.14
CA ASP A 301 23.79 10.25 -0.32
C ASP A 301 24.11 11.62 0.29
N VAL A 302 23.65 12.64 -0.42
CA VAL A 302 23.63 14.03 0.04
C VAL A 302 22.23 14.60 -0.17
N GLY A 303 21.86 15.58 0.63
CA GLY A 303 20.51 16.12 0.53
C GLY A 303 20.24 17.33 1.38
N VAL A 304 18.95 17.68 1.43
CA VAL A 304 18.44 18.83 2.16
C VAL A 304 17.23 18.45 3.00
N LEU A 305 17.19 18.99 4.21
CA LEU A 305 16.01 19.02 5.06
C LEU A 305 15.56 20.47 5.19
N TRP A 306 14.34 20.77 4.73
CA TRP A 306 13.73 22.09 4.81
C TRP A 306 12.46 22.04 5.66
N ARG A 307 12.44 22.82 6.73
CA ARG A 307 11.33 22.93 7.69
C ARG A 307 11.04 24.40 7.98
N PRO A 308 10.32 25.10 7.09
CA PRO A 308 10.04 26.52 7.25
C PRO A 308 9.15 26.81 8.48
N ASN A 309 8.38 25.82 8.90
CA ASN A 309 7.51 25.88 10.07
C ASN A 309 7.22 24.48 10.61
N ARG A 310 6.47 24.36 11.71
CA ARG A 310 6.13 23.07 12.35
C ARG A 310 5.17 22.19 11.54
N ARG A 311 4.56 22.72 10.48
CA ARG A 311 3.55 22.04 9.66
C ARG A 311 4.09 21.54 8.34
N THR A 312 5.27 22.01 7.95
CA THR A 312 5.87 21.71 6.64
C THR A 312 7.23 21.09 6.83
N SER A 313 7.46 19.96 6.19
CA SER A 313 8.76 19.29 6.14
C SER A 313 9.01 18.75 4.74
N LEU A 314 10.18 19.06 4.18
CA LEU A 314 10.72 18.46 2.97
C LEU A 314 12.07 17.83 3.31
N LYS A 315 12.24 16.56 3.01
CA LYS A 315 13.52 15.87 2.97
C LYS A 315 13.73 15.38 1.54
N ALA A 316 14.87 15.66 0.95
CA ALA A 316 15.25 15.15 -0.36
C ALA A 316 16.72 14.77 -0.35
N THR A 317 17.04 13.60 -0.86
CA THR A 317 18.41 13.07 -0.97
C THR A 317 18.64 12.49 -2.36
N VAL A 318 19.87 12.58 -2.82
CA VAL A 318 20.38 11.95 -4.03
C VAL A 318 21.73 11.31 -3.70
N GLY A 319 21.98 10.14 -4.23
CA GLY A 319 23.20 9.40 -3.96
C GLY A 319 23.38 8.20 -4.87
N GLU A 320 24.20 7.28 -4.46
CA GLU A 320 24.46 6.03 -5.16
C GLU A 320 24.06 4.84 -4.31
N ARG A 321 23.26 3.95 -4.88
CA ARG A 321 22.77 2.72 -4.28
C ARG A 321 22.30 1.75 -5.38
N TYR A 322 22.35 0.47 -5.15
CA TYR A 322 21.94 -0.56 -6.11
C TYR A 322 22.66 -0.46 -7.47
N GLY A 323 23.98 -0.10 -7.44
CA GLY A 323 24.79 0.05 -8.64
C GLY A 323 24.41 1.22 -9.54
N GLY A 324 23.84 2.30 -9.00
CA GLY A 324 23.52 3.50 -9.75
C GLY A 324 22.85 4.59 -8.93
N MET A 325 22.58 5.71 -9.58
CA MET A 325 21.94 6.85 -8.92
C MET A 325 20.60 6.49 -8.29
N SER A 326 20.40 6.92 -7.06
CA SER A 326 19.21 6.74 -6.26
C SER A 326 18.67 8.08 -5.77
N TYR A 327 17.35 8.22 -5.76
CA TYR A 327 16.65 9.44 -5.39
C TYR A 327 15.60 9.08 -4.34
N GLN A 328 15.58 9.82 -3.24
CA GLN A 328 14.57 9.68 -2.20
C GLN A 328 14.06 11.05 -1.78
N GLY A 329 12.77 11.15 -1.53
CA GLY A 329 12.16 12.40 -1.12
C GLY A 329 10.90 12.20 -0.31
N GLN A 330 10.66 13.10 0.61
CA GLN A 330 9.42 13.15 1.35
C GLN A 330 9.04 14.60 1.60
N PHE A 331 7.84 14.97 1.19
CA PHE A 331 7.23 16.24 1.52
C PHE A 331 5.97 16.00 2.34
N THR A 332 5.85 16.69 3.45
CA THR A 332 4.64 16.64 4.28
C THR A 332 4.20 18.04 4.65
N TRP A 333 2.92 18.30 4.55
CA TRP A 333 2.30 19.51 5.06
C TRP A 333 1.02 19.16 5.82
N GLN A 334 0.88 19.70 7.02
CA GLN A 334 -0.24 19.44 7.91
C GLN A 334 -0.93 20.74 8.27
N GLY A 335 -2.13 20.94 7.75
CA GLY A 335 -3.04 22.00 8.15
C GLY A 335 -3.86 21.62 9.41
N ARG A 336 -4.91 22.40 9.69
CA ARG A 336 -5.84 22.07 10.77
C ARG A 336 -6.74 20.88 10.38
N ASN A 337 -7.27 20.92 9.18
CA ASN A 337 -8.21 19.93 8.63
C ASN A 337 -7.78 19.49 7.22
N SER A 338 -6.50 19.57 6.92
CA SER A 338 -5.96 19.25 5.60
C SER A 338 -4.56 18.68 5.74
N SER A 339 -4.19 17.76 4.87
CA SER A 339 -2.85 17.18 4.81
C SER A 339 -2.40 17.02 3.35
N ILE A 340 -1.09 17.16 3.13
CA ILE A 340 -0.40 16.78 1.89
C ILE A 340 0.73 15.86 2.29
N GLY A 341 0.85 14.73 1.58
CA GLY A 341 2.00 13.85 1.61
C GLY A 341 2.48 13.59 0.19
N ILE A 342 3.78 13.67 -0.06
CA ILE A 342 4.40 13.29 -1.33
C ILE A 342 5.64 12.50 -0.97
N ALA A 343 5.84 11.34 -1.62
CA ALA A 343 7.01 10.50 -1.48
C ALA A 343 7.64 10.24 -2.85
N VAL A 344 8.96 10.33 -2.92
CA VAL A 344 9.79 9.84 -4.04
C VAL A 344 10.60 8.68 -3.50
N PHE A 345 10.55 7.56 -4.17
CA PHE A 345 11.11 6.30 -3.68
C PHE A 345 11.98 5.60 -4.74
N ASP A 346 12.99 4.90 -4.27
CA ASP A 346 13.86 4.00 -5.04
C ASP A 346 14.32 2.89 -4.11
N GLY A 347 14.02 1.63 -4.44
CA GLY A 347 14.35 0.47 -3.63
C GLY A 347 14.29 -0.82 -4.42
N ILE A 348 14.79 -1.91 -3.82
CA ILE A 348 14.56 -3.27 -4.31
C ILE A 348 13.41 -3.85 -3.49
N GLU A 349 12.33 -4.21 -4.18
CA GLU A 349 11.09 -4.64 -3.56
C GLU A 349 10.60 -5.98 -4.12
N SER A 350 9.69 -6.59 -3.39
CA SER A 350 8.82 -7.68 -3.83
C SER A 350 7.37 -7.29 -3.60
N PHE A 351 6.45 -8.04 -4.19
CA PHE A 351 5.02 -7.84 -3.94
C PHE A 351 4.69 -8.01 -2.44
N GLY A 352 5.23 -9.03 -1.77
CA GLY A 352 4.95 -9.31 -0.36
C GLY A 352 5.44 -8.22 0.58
N ARG A 353 6.67 -7.72 0.40
CA ARG A 353 7.22 -6.62 1.19
C ARG A 353 6.49 -5.31 0.95
N MET A 354 6.11 -5.03 -0.30
CA MET A 354 5.35 -3.83 -0.66
C MET A 354 3.99 -3.80 0.06
N ILE A 355 3.20 -4.87 0.01
CA ILE A 355 1.88 -4.95 0.68
C ILE A 355 2.00 -4.81 2.21
N THR A 356 3.01 -5.42 2.82
CA THR A 356 3.22 -5.28 4.27
C THR A 356 3.74 -3.91 4.67
N ALA A 357 4.52 -3.25 3.81
CA ALA A 357 4.98 -1.87 3.99
C ALA A 357 3.83 -0.88 3.85
N ASP A 358 2.96 -1.04 2.85
CA ASP A 358 1.74 -0.23 2.67
C ASP A 358 0.83 -0.36 3.89
N ALA A 359 0.58 -1.60 4.38
CA ALA A 359 -0.18 -1.81 5.60
C ALA A 359 0.43 -1.08 6.81
N ALA A 360 1.76 -0.96 6.88
CA ALA A 360 2.45 -0.27 7.97
C ALA A 360 2.49 1.26 7.80
N ALA A 361 2.30 1.78 6.61
CA ALA A 361 2.26 3.20 6.32
C ALA A 361 0.96 3.86 6.81
N PHE A 362 -0.13 3.08 6.95
CA PHE A 362 -1.38 3.57 7.51
C PHE A 362 -1.25 3.83 9.01
N THR A 363 -1.14 5.09 9.38
CA THR A 363 -1.00 5.51 10.80
C THR A 363 -2.12 6.43 11.29
N GLY A 364 -3.01 6.83 10.38
CA GLY A 364 -4.12 7.74 10.68
C GLY A 364 -5.25 7.06 11.47
N THR A 365 -6.00 7.86 12.23
CA THR A 365 -7.17 7.39 13.01
C THR A 365 -8.50 7.69 12.35
N ASN A 366 -8.60 8.73 11.53
CA ASN A 366 -9.80 9.10 10.79
C ASN A 366 -9.61 8.72 9.32
N LEU A 367 -9.50 7.42 9.04
CA LEU A 367 -9.31 6.93 7.68
C LEU A 367 -10.62 7.01 6.88
N ILE A 368 -10.51 7.57 5.69
CA ILE A 368 -11.54 7.47 4.65
C ILE A 368 -11.01 6.44 3.67
N VAL A 369 -11.67 5.29 3.61
CA VAL A 369 -11.29 4.15 2.78
C VAL A 369 -12.30 4.01 1.66
N PRO A 370 -12.10 4.67 0.51
CA PRO A 370 -13.05 4.60 -0.59
C PRO A 370 -13.10 3.20 -1.17
N ARG A 371 -14.33 2.73 -1.40
CA ARG A 371 -14.62 1.46 -2.05
C ARG A 371 -15.51 1.69 -3.26
N ASN A 372 -15.36 0.83 -4.25
CA ASN A 372 -16.35 0.72 -5.30
C ASN A 372 -17.64 0.16 -4.68
N PRO A 373 -18.77 0.89 -4.70
CA PRO A 373 -19.99 0.45 -4.04
C PRO A 373 -20.60 -0.82 -4.66
N PHE A 374 -20.31 -1.10 -5.93
CA PHE A 374 -20.85 -2.23 -6.67
C PHE A 374 -20.08 -3.52 -6.40
N THR A 375 -18.74 -3.43 -6.27
CA THR A 375 -17.85 -4.60 -6.17
C THR A 375 -17.22 -4.76 -4.79
N GLY A 376 -17.29 -3.75 -3.91
CA GLY A 376 -16.66 -3.75 -2.59
C GLY A 376 -15.13 -3.59 -2.59
N ASP A 377 -14.51 -3.49 -3.76
CA ASP A 377 -13.07 -3.36 -3.90
C ASP A 377 -12.55 -2.00 -3.39
N LEU A 378 -11.34 -1.97 -2.87
CA LEU A 378 -10.67 -0.71 -2.51
C LEU A 378 -10.28 0.07 -3.78
N THR A 379 -10.38 1.40 -3.74
CA THR A 379 -10.07 2.26 -4.89
C THR A 379 -8.63 2.76 -4.92
N GLY A 380 -7.75 2.16 -4.13
CA GLY A 380 -6.30 2.35 -4.23
C GLY A 380 -5.68 3.42 -3.35
N CYS A 381 -6.43 4.30 -2.67
CA CYS A 381 -5.90 5.20 -1.65
C CYS A 381 -6.84 5.28 -0.44
N ALA A 382 -6.27 5.34 0.75
CA ALA A 382 -6.97 5.72 1.96
C ALA A 382 -6.54 7.13 2.37
N PHE A 383 -7.48 7.99 2.70
CA PHE A 383 -7.24 9.39 2.99
C PHE A 383 -7.41 9.67 4.49
N SER A 384 -6.61 10.58 5.03
CA SER A 384 -6.77 11.08 6.39
C SER A 384 -6.51 12.59 6.44
N PRO A 385 -7.51 13.41 6.76
CA PRO A 385 -7.33 14.86 6.92
C PRO A 385 -6.37 15.25 8.04
N THR A 386 -6.10 14.33 8.95
CA THR A 386 -5.17 14.53 10.07
C THR A 386 -3.78 13.96 9.80
N GLY A 387 -3.52 13.45 8.60
CA GLY A 387 -2.29 12.79 8.19
C GLY A 387 -2.31 11.27 8.43
N GLY A 388 -1.42 10.55 7.76
CA GLY A 388 -1.29 9.09 7.85
C GLY A 388 -2.18 8.30 6.89
N GLY A 389 -2.73 8.94 5.85
CA GLY A 389 -3.29 8.24 4.70
C GLY A 389 -2.18 7.77 3.75
N GLU A 390 -2.45 6.78 2.91
CA GLU A 390 -1.50 6.18 1.97
C GLU A 390 -2.20 5.72 0.70
N CYS A 391 -1.44 5.66 -0.42
CA CYS A 391 -1.89 5.09 -1.68
C CYS A 391 -1.18 3.76 -1.93
N PHE A 392 -1.95 2.72 -2.24
CA PHE A 392 -1.50 1.34 -2.44
C PHE A 392 -1.83 0.83 -3.86
N ASN A 393 -2.07 1.74 -4.80
CA ASN A 393 -2.40 1.40 -6.20
C ASN A 393 -1.31 0.57 -6.87
N ASP A 394 -0.04 0.83 -6.56
CA ASP A 394 1.07 0.10 -7.15
C ASP A 394 1.09 -1.37 -6.72
N ALA A 395 0.72 -1.64 -5.46
CA ALA A 395 0.55 -3.00 -4.97
C ALA A 395 -0.65 -3.70 -5.64
N LEU A 396 -1.68 -2.93 -6.01
CA LEU A 396 -2.87 -3.46 -6.69
C LEU A 396 -2.71 -3.55 -8.21
N ALA A 397 -1.72 -2.90 -8.81
CA ALA A 397 -1.56 -2.82 -10.27
C ALA A 397 -1.04 -4.11 -10.92
N GLY A 398 -0.47 -5.02 -10.15
CA GLY A 398 -0.03 -6.31 -10.70
C GLY A 398 0.71 -7.17 -9.69
N ILE A 399 0.23 -8.38 -9.53
CA ILE A 399 0.83 -9.41 -8.69
C ILE A 399 2.01 -10.03 -9.45
N THR A 400 3.16 -10.14 -8.79
CA THR A 400 4.35 -10.77 -9.35
C THR A 400 5.12 -11.52 -8.27
N GLY A 401 5.65 -12.69 -8.62
CA GLY A 401 6.57 -13.44 -7.76
C GLY A 401 8.03 -13.00 -7.89
N ALA A 402 8.35 -12.12 -8.84
CA ALA A 402 9.70 -11.63 -9.05
C ALA A 402 10.01 -10.44 -8.13
N ASN A 403 11.26 -10.32 -7.68
CA ASN A 403 11.78 -9.08 -7.12
C ASN A 403 12.01 -8.05 -8.23
N PHE A 404 11.95 -6.79 -7.89
CA PHE A 404 12.14 -5.70 -8.84
C PHE A 404 12.76 -4.48 -8.18
N ARG A 405 13.50 -3.69 -8.96
CA ARG A 405 13.84 -2.34 -8.56
C ARG A 405 12.63 -1.44 -8.79
N TYR A 406 12.15 -0.83 -7.75
CA TYR A 406 10.93 -0.03 -7.69
C TYR A 406 11.27 1.44 -7.51
N ARG A 407 10.88 2.26 -8.47
CA ARG A 407 11.11 3.70 -8.49
C ARG A 407 9.85 4.45 -8.80
N GLY A 408 9.62 5.57 -8.14
CA GLY A 408 8.45 6.35 -8.45
C GLY A 408 8.24 7.56 -7.56
N VAL A 409 7.05 8.12 -7.75
CA VAL A 409 6.52 9.22 -6.95
C VAL A 409 5.05 8.95 -6.65
N ALA A 410 4.66 9.09 -5.40
CA ALA A 410 3.28 9.04 -4.97
C ALA A 410 2.94 10.28 -4.15
N GLY A 411 1.70 10.74 -4.25
CA GLY A 411 1.26 11.89 -3.50
C GLY A 411 -0.22 11.85 -3.19
N GLN A 412 -0.59 12.45 -2.07
CA GLN A 412 -1.97 12.59 -1.68
C GLN A 412 -2.24 13.95 -1.02
N TYR A 413 -3.45 14.39 -1.20
CA TYR A 413 -4.02 15.55 -0.53
C TYR A 413 -5.38 15.17 0.06
N SER A 414 -5.64 15.57 1.28
CA SER A 414 -6.98 15.46 1.85
C SER A 414 -7.34 16.70 2.64
N THR A 415 -8.63 17.05 2.63
CA THR A 415 -9.14 18.17 3.42
C THR A 415 -10.59 17.96 3.80
N ARG A 416 -10.97 18.54 4.94
CA ARG A 416 -12.37 18.63 5.36
C ARG A 416 -12.70 20.08 5.73
N ARG A 417 -13.69 20.67 5.05
CA ARG A 417 -14.10 22.06 5.26
C ARG A 417 -15.62 22.16 5.33
N GLY A 418 -16.15 22.36 6.52
CA GLY A 418 -17.58 22.34 6.76
C GLY A 418 -18.20 21.01 6.33
N PRO A 419 -19.24 21.03 5.48
CA PRO A 419 -19.89 19.80 5.00
C PRO A 419 -19.09 19.07 3.91
N TRP A 420 -18.03 19.66 3.38
CA TRP A 420 -17.23 19.12 2.30
C TRP A 420 -16.02 18.35 2.82
N GLY A 421 -15.81 17.15 2.26
CA GLY A 421 -14.56 16.40 2.34
C GLY A 421 -14.00 16.20 0.93
N PHE A 422 -12.68 16.31 0.77
CA PHE A 422 -11.98 16.06 -0.48
C PHE A 422 -10.78 15.17 -0.21
N GLY A 423 -10.57 14.20 -1.07
CA GLY A 423 -9.36 13.38 -1.17
C GLY A 423 -8.88 13.38 -2.61
N LEU A 424 -7.59 13.52 -2.83
CA LEU A 424 -6.94 13.38 -4.12
C LEU A 424 -5.64 12.60 -3.90
N GLY A 425 -5.44 11.55 -4.66
CA GLY A 425 -4.22 10.75 -4.65
C GLY A 425 -3.78 10.42 -6.06
N GLY A 426 -2.50 10.17 -6.23
CA GLY A 426 -1.96 9.75 -7.51
C GLY A 426 -0.47 9.54 -7.47
N GLY A 427 0.04 8.88 -8.50
CA GLY A 427 1.45 8.58 -8.59
C GLY A 427 1.87 7.99 -9.92
N TYR A 428 3.15 7.78 -9.99
CA TYR A 428 3.84 7.06 -11.05
C TYR A 428 4.85 6.11 -10.44
N SER A 429 4.89 4.90 -10.93
CA SER A 429 5.92 3.93 -10.57
C SER A 429 6.48 3.20 -11.78
N ASN A 430 7.71 2.73 -11.63
CA ASN A 430 8.43 1.91 -12.60
C ASN A 430 9.05 0.74 -11.86
N ARG A 431 8.75 -0.49 -12.30
CA ARG A 431 9.32 -1.73 -11.80
C ARG A 431 10.24 -2.32 -12.85
N LYS A 432 11.52 -2.48 -12.51
CA LYS A 432 12.48 -3.22 -13.33
C LYS A 432 12.72 -4.58 -12.70
N PHE A 433 12.29 -5.65 -13.37
CA PHE A 433 12.34 -7.01 -12.84
C PHE A 433 13.76 -7.55 -12.70
N ILE A 434 13.99 -8.27 -11.61
CA ILE A 434 15.22 -8.97 -11.26
C ILE A 434 14.87 -10.46 -11.19
N THR A 435 15.30 -11.23 -12.19
CA THR A 435 15.00 -12.66 -12.30
C THR A 435 16.23 -13.42 -12.79
N PRO A 436 16.35 -14.73 -12.47
CA PRO A 436 17.46 -15.55 -12.97
C PRO A 436 17.51 -15.56 -14.50
N THR A 437 18.70 -15.49 -15.05
CA THR A 437 18.92 -15.51 -16.52
C THR A 437 18.57 -16.87 -17.13
N THR A 438 18.59 -17.93 -16.34
CA THR A 438 18.35 -19.32 -16.80
C THR A 438 16.88 -19.69 -16.94
N GLN A 439 15.96 -18.96 -16.26
CA GLN A 439 14.57 -19.36 -16.16
C GLN A 439 13.57 -18.43 -16.84
N SER A 440 13.97 -17.25 -17.26
CA SER A 440 13.03 -16.32 -17.87
C SER A 440 13.70 -15.25 -18.70
N VAL A 441 14.12 -15.67 -19.87
CA VAL A 441 14.55 -14.76 -20.97
C VAL A 441 13.46 -13.70 -21.28
N LEU A 442 12.20 -13.96 -20.87
CA LEU A 442 11.05 -13.14 -21.24
C LEU A 442 10.77 -11.95 -20.32
N ILE A 443 11.18 -11.98 -19.06
CA ILE A 443 10.85 -10.89 -18.12
C ILE A 443 12.06 -10.26 -17.40
N SER A 444 13.24 -10.91 -17.41
CA SER A 444 14.42 -10.34 -16.76
C SER A 444 14.86 -9.03 -17.42
N GLY A 445 14.97 -7.98 -16.60
CA GLY A 445 15.35 -6.65 -17.06
C GLY A 445 14.27 -5.87 -17.81
N THR A 446 13.09 -6.47 -18.01
CA THR A 446 11.92 -5.77 -18.53
C THR A 446 11.35 -4.79 -17.51
N ARG A 447 10.49 -3.87 -17.92
CA ARG A 447 9.97 -2.79 -17.08
C ARG A 447 8.47 -2.68 -17.23
N ASP A 448 7.78 -2.65 -16.10
CA ASP A 448 6.40 -2.21 -16.06
C ASP A 448 6.34 -0.77 -15.56
N GLN A 449 5.35 -0.03 -16.01
CA GLN A 449 5.09 1.33 -15.56
C GLN A 449 3.62 1.47 -15.20
N ASN A 450 3.35 2.20 -14.13
CA ASN A 450 2.00 2.43 -13.66
C ASN A 450 1.78 3.92 -13.36
N TRP A 451 0.75 4.50 -13.96
CA TRP A 451 0.26 5.85 -13.65
C TRP A 451 -1.14 5.74 -13.08
N TYR A 452 -1.36 6.31 -11.95
CA TYR A 452 -2.67 6.26 -11.31
C TYR A 452 -3.07 7.60 -10.71
N GLY A 453 -4.38 7.80 -10.66
CA GLY A 453 -5.00 8.93 -10.00
C GLY A 453 -6.36 8.56 -9.48
N ASN A 454 -6.70 9.04 -8.30
CA ASN A 454 -8.02 8.91 -7.73
C ASN A 454 -8.43 10.17 -6.98
N GLY A 455 -9.72 10.41 -6.93
CA GLY A 455 -10.30 11.54 -6.24
C GLY A 455 -11.59 11.15 -5.56
N THR A 456 -11.83 11.74 -4.39
CA THR A 456 -13.08 11.57 -3.65
C THR A 456 -13.63 12.92 -3.23
N VAL A 457 -14.93 13.06 -3.30
CA VAL A 457 -15.66 14.24 -2.80
C VAL A 457 -16.81 13.71 -1.94
N THR A 458 -16.86 14.15 -0.70
CA THR A 458 -17.98 13.88 0.21
C THR A 458 -18.69 15.18 0.53
N TYR A 459 -20.02 15.15 0.55
CA TYR A 459 -20.83 16.29 0.95
C TYR A 459 -21.92 15.87 1.93
N ALA A 460 -21.90 16.41 3.12
CA ALA A 460 -22.95 16.20 4.12
C ALA A 460 -24.01 17.29 3.98
N PHE A 461 -25.19 16.95 3.50
CA PHE A 461 -26.34 17.89 3.42
C PHE A 461 -26.82 18.26 4.82
N ASN A 462 -26.83 17.26 5.71
CA ASN A 462 -27.20 17.34 7.13
C ASN A 462 -26.63 16.12 7.86
N ASP A 463 -27.00 15.93 9.14
CA ASP A 463 -26.52 14.80 9.95
C ASP A 463 -27.02 13.42 9.49
N ARG A 464 -27.95 13.35 8.53
CA ARG A 464 -28.57 12.12 8.03
C ARG A 464 -28.34 11.85 6.56
N ASP A 465 -28.06 12.88 5.79
CA ASP A 465 -27.98 12.80 4.34
C ASP A 465 -26.59 13.18 3.87
N SER A 466 -25.93 12.33 3.08
CA SER A 466 -24.64 12.61 2.45
C SER A 466 -24.57 12.12 1.01
N LEU A 467 -23.66 12.71 0.25
CA LEU A 467 -23.29 12.32 -1.10
C LEU A 467 -21.79 12.06 -1.14
N ASP A 468 -21.41 10.88 -1.58
CA ASP A 468 -20.04 10.49 -1.79
C ASP A 468 -19.81 10.21 -3.27
N THR A 469 -18.81 10.85 -3.85
CA THR A 469 -18.42 10.67 -5.25
C THR A 469 -16.95 10.29 -5.30
N ALA A 470 -16.60 9.29 -6.10
CA ALA A 470 -15.22 8.93 -6.36
C ALA A 470 -14.98 8.80 -7.87
N VAL A 471 -13.76 9.13 -8.27
CA VAL A 471 -13.24 8.97 -9.62
C VAL A 471 -11.89 8.32 -9.56
N TYR A 472 -11.56 7.50 -10.55
CA TYR A 472 -10.24 6.88 -10.66
C TYR A 472 -9.82 6.72 -12.12
N ILE A 473 -8.50 6.71 -12.30
CA ILE A 473 -7.84 6.37 -13.55
C ILE A 473 -6.57 5.59 -13.23
N ASN A 474 -6.31 4.55 -13.98
CA ASN A 474 -5.08 3.75 -13.87
C ASN A 474 -4.65 3.36 -15.27
N TYR A 475 -3.43 3.70 -15.66
CA TYR A 475 -2.79 3.26 -16.89
C TYR A 475 -1.57 2.42 -16.52
N PHE A 476 -1.63 1.15 -16.91
CA PHE A 476 -0.58 0.17 -16.70
C PHE A 476 0.04 -0.18 -18.05
N ASP A 477 1.30 0.21 -18.23
CA ASP A 477 2.15 -0.13 -19.37
C ASP A 477 2.93 -1.40 -18.98
N ALA A 478 2.51 -2.50 -19.55
CA ALA A 478 3.06 -3.82 -19.26
C ALA A 478 4.18 -4.16 -20.22
N SER A 479 5.30 -4.66 -19.71
CA SER A 479 6.38 -5.12 -20.55
C SER A 479 6.13 -6.52 -21.12
N GLY A 480 6.66 -6.77 -22.30
CA GLY A 480 6.64 -8.09 -22.95
C GLY A 480 5.37 -8.38 -23.74
N ALA A 481 4.81 -9.59 -23.57
CA ALA A 481 3.64 -10.04 -24.34
C ALA A 481 2.29 -9.64 -23.70
N ARG A 482 2.30 -8.81 -22.65
CA ARG A 482 1.08 -8.31 -22.02
C ARG A 482 0.60 -7.05 -22.71
N ALA A 483 -0.72 -6.88 -22.79
CA ALA A 483 -1.30 -5.65 -23.31
C ALA A 483 -1.22 -4.51 -22.30
N ASP A 484 -1.05 -3.30 -22.78
CA ASP A 484 -1.23 -2.09 -21.97
C ASP A 484 -2.70 -1.93 -21.61
N VAL A 485 -2.96 -1.50 -20.39
CA VAL A 485 -4.33 -1.40 -19.88
C VAL A 485 -4.61 -0.03 -19.29
N LEU A 486 -5.69 0.58 -19.78
CA LEU A 486 -6.25 1.81 -19.23
C LEU A 486 -7.60 1.50 -18.57
N ASN A 487 -7.68 1.68 -17.26
CA ASN A 487 -8.92 1.59 -16.48
C ASN A 487 -9.30 2.97 -15.96
N TYR A 488 -10.56 3.36 -16.09
CA TYR A 488 -11.07 4.59 -15.49
C TYR A 488 -12.55 4.46 -15.15
N GLY A 489 -12.98 5.19 -14.16
CA GLY A 489 -14.37 5.15 -13.74
C GLY A 489 -14.74 6.26 -12.78
N ALA A 490 -16.04 6.40 -12.60
CA ALA A 490 -16.63 7.33 -11.65
C ALA A 490 -17.89 6.72 -11.05
N PHE A 491 -18.10 6.95 -9.78
CA PHE A 491 -19.34 6.56 -9.11
C PHE A 491 -19.75 7.59 -8.07
N THR A 492 -21.05 7.66 -7.83
CA THR A 492 -21.64 8.52 -6.82
C THR A 492 -22.66 7.74 -6.02
N SER A 493 -22.66 7.93 -4.71
CA SER A 493 -23.54 7.26 -3.76
C SER A 493 -24.21 8.29 -2.87
N TYR A 494 -25.54 8.28 -2.85
CA TYR A 494 -26.35 9.07 -1.94
C TYR A 494 -26.76 8.18 -0.76
N PHE A 495 -26.55 8.68 0.45
CA PHE A 495 -26.92 8.02 1.70
C PHE A 495 -27.97 8.82 2.43
N ARG A 496 -29.00 8.14 2.93
CA ARG A 496 -30.06 8.73 3.74
C ARG A 496 -30.32 7.93 5.02
N GLY A 497 -30.08 8.55 6.15
CA GLY A 497 -30.41 7.98 7.46
C GLY A 497 -31.92 7.94 7.69
N LEU A 498 -32.53 6.78 7.56
CA LEU A 498 -33.95 6.57 7.82
C LEU A 498 -34.23 6.57 9.32
N THR A 499 -33.32 5.98 10.08
CA THR A 499 -33.31 6.02 11.55
C THR A 499 -31.88 6.29 12.04
N ARG A 500 -31.63 6.26 13.35
CA ARG A 500 -30.27 6.35 13.90
C ARG A 500 -29.38 5.17 13.53
N LYS A 501 -29.97 4.03 13.17
CA LYS A 501 -29.27 2.77 12.90
C LYS A 501 -29.48 2.24 11.47
N LEU A 502 -30.48 2.74 10.76
CA LEU A 502 -30.80 2.29 9.40
C LEU A 502 -30.56 3.39 8.39
N THR A 503 -29.71 3.12 7.40
CA THR A 503 -29.40 4.01 6.29
C THR A 503 -29.82 3.37 4.99
N ALA A 504 -30.49 4.10 4.14
CA ALA A 504 -30.73 3.73 2.74
C ALA A 504 -29.62 4.34 1.86
N SER A 505 -29.25 3.63 0.80
CA SER A 505 -28.28 4.08 -0.20
C SER A 505 -28.82 3.94 -1.61
N ALA A 506 -28.39 4.84 -2.49
CA ALA A 506 -28.58 4.73 -3.94
C ALA A 506 -27.27 5.15 -4.63
N SER A 507 -26.75 4.30 -5.51
CA SER A 507 -25.50 4.55 -6.20
C SER A 507 -25.65 4.44 -7.71
N LEU A 508 -24.94 5.28 -8.44
CA LEU A 508 -24.78 5.24 -9.89
C LEU A 508 -23.30 5.27 -10.23
N GLY A 509 -22.91 4.54 -11.26
CA GLY A 509 -21.51 4.51 -11.69
C GLY A 509 -21.35 4.17 -13.16
N VAL A 510 -20.19 4.54 -13.67
CA VAL A 510 -19.70 4.13 -14.98
C VAL A 510 -18.25 3.76 -14.81
N ASP A 511 -17.87 2.63 -15.40
CA ASP A 511 -16.48 2.26 -15.52
C ASP A 511 -16.14 1.82 -16.94
N ALA A 512 -14.86 1.94 -17.28
CA ALA A 512 -14.34 1.55 -18.57
C ALA A 512 -12.97 0.90 -18.42
N ALA A 513 -12.74 -0.11 -19.24
CA ALA A 513 -11.44 -0.74 -19.42
C ALA A 513 -11.10 -0.79 -20.90
N LYS A 514 -9.88 -0.42 -21.23
CA LYS A 514 -9.30 -0.51 -22.58
C LYS A 514 -7.95 -1.20 -22.48
N ALA A 515 -7.77 -2.26 -23.23
CA ALA A 515 -6.46 -2.86 -23.45
C ALA A 515 -6.11 -2.81 -24.94
N ASP A 516 -4.82 -2.80 -25.26
CA ASP A 516 -4.38 -2.91 -26.65
C ASP A 516 -4.84 -4.25 -27.24
N ASP A 517 -5.22 -4.24 -28.50
CA ASP A 517 -5.75 -5.39 -29.25
C ASP A 517 -7.14 -5.90 -28.79
N PHE A 518 -7.80 -5.23 -27.84
CA PHE A 518 -9.14 -5.59 -27.38
C PHE A 518 -10.12 -4.42 -27.49
N ASP A 519 -11.39 -4.74 -27.66
CA ASP A 519 -12.45 -3.73 -27.67
C ASP A 519 -12.60 -3.07 -26.29
N THR A 520 -12.82 -1.75 -26.31
CA THR A 520 -13.09 -1.02 -25.07
C THR A 520 -14.39 -1.50 -24.44
N LEU A 521 -14.34 -1.91 -23.18
CA LEU A 521 -15.50 -2.22 -22.36
C LEU A 521 -15.98 -0.97 -21.62
N ILE A 522 -17.26 -0.68 -21.66
CA ILE A 522 -17.86 0.41 -20.87
C ILE A 522 -19.13 -0.13 -20.23
N ASN A 523 -19.23 0.00 -18.91
CA ASN A 523 -20.39 -0.45 -18.14
C ASN A 523 -21.01 0.70 -17.36
N ALA A 524 -22.34 0.74 -17.35
CA ALA A 524 -23.11 1.57 -16.43
C ALA A 524 -23.67 0.72 -15.31
N MET A 525 -23.66 1.22 -14.09
CA MET A 525 -24.08 0.49 -12.90
C MET A 525 -25.05 1.32 -12.08
N GLY A 526 -26.06 0.63 -11.54
CA GLY A 526 -27.01 1.19 -10.59
C GLY A 526 -27.17 0.28 -9.38
N GLN A 527 -27.32 0.86 -8.19
CA GLN A 527 -27.48 0.13 -6.94
C GLN A 527 -28.47 0.84 -6.03
N VAL A 528 -29.26 0.06 -5.33
CA VAL A 528 -30.06 0.52 -4.18
C VAL A 528 -29.86 -0.44 -3.02
N GLY A 529 -29.80 0.09 -1.80
CA GLY A 529 -29.52 -0.75 -0.65
C GLY A 529 -29.94 -0.18 0.69
N LEU A 530 -29.79 -1.03 1.70
CA LEU A 530 -30.06 -0.75 3.11
C LEU A 530 -28.89 -1.23 3.95
N ARG A 531 -28.45 -0.39 4.90
CA ARG A 531 -27.39 -0.70 5.87
C ARG A 531 -27.90 -0.47 7.29
N TYR A 532 -27.77 -1.47 8.13
CA TYR A 532 -28.08 -1.39 9.55
C TYR A 532 -26.80 -1.38 10.37
N SER A 533 -26.61 -0.34 11.19
CA SER A 533 -25.46 -0.18 12.12
C SER A 533 -25.93 -0.43 13.55
N PHE A 534 -25.15 -1.20 14.32
CA PHE A 534 -25.52 -1.65 15.67
C PHE A 534 -25.22 -0.63 16.78
#